data_11156a806844c4ae4855dc30a26a5a83
#
_entry.id   11156a806844c4ae4855dc30a26a5a83
#
_cell.length_a   1.000
_cell.length_b   1.000
_cell.length_c   1.000
_cell.angle_alpha   90.00
_cell.angle_beta   90.00
_cell.angle_gamma   90.00
#
_symmetry.space_group_name_H-M   'P 1'
#
loop_
_entity.id
_entity.type
_entity.pdbx_description
1 polymer ?
#
loop_
_entity_poly.entity_id
_entity_poly.type
_entity_poly.pdbx_seq_one_letter_code
_entity_poly.pdbx_strand_id
1 'polypeptide(L)'
;MATSIRKCWLTFEGGHQNEPCLWKMSRAFPDVMFDIRQASVQKDIGIMAVLFTGDEKQIEGALEYLMKVGVKVDPVEGGSNVAG
;
A
#
# COMPACT_ATOMS: atom_id res chain seq x y z
N MET A 1 -15.84 -10.75 11.25
CA MET A 1 -14.56 -10.37 10.67
C MET A 1 -14.18 -9.00 11.13
N ALA A 2 -12.98 -8.88 11.59
CA ALA A 2 -12.50 -7.62 12.13
C ALA A 2 -11.97 -6.74 11.00
N THR A 3 -12.36 -5.49 11.02
CA THR A 3 -11.81 -4.50 10.11
C THR A 3 -10.55 -3.94 10.72
N SER A 4 -9.49 -3.92 9.95
CA SER A 4 -8.21 -3.39 10.37
C SER A 4 -7.86 -2.18 9.54
N ILE A 5 -7.01 -1.34 10.09
CA ILE A 5 -6.48 -0.18 9.40
C ILE A 5 -4.96 -0.26 9.51
N ARG A 6 -4.30 -0.13 8.36
CA ARG A 6 -2.84 -0.22 8.35
C ARG A 6 -2.27 0.85 7.44
N LYS A 7 -1.31 1.62 7.94
CA LYS A 7 -0.68 2.67 7.17
C LYS A 7 0.73 2.24 6.79
N CYS A 8 1.07 2.39 5.53
CA CYS A 8 2.37 1.98 5.02
C CYS A 8 2.95 3.02 4.09
N TRP A 9 4.27 3.10 4.08
CA TRP A 9 4.98 3.79 3.03
C TRP A 9 5.27 2.79 1.92
N LEU A 10 4.96 3.18 0.70
CA LEU A 10 5.24 2.36 -0.48
C LEU A 10 6.29 3.07 -1.31
N THR A 11 7.35 2.34 -1.66
CA THR A 11 8.40 2.89 -2.50
C THR A 11 8.42 2.13 -3.82
N PHE A 12 8.32 2.88 -4.91
CA PHE A 12 8.31 2.34 -6.26
C PHE A 12 9.57 2.80 -6.97
N GLU A 13 10.39 1.86 -7.41
CA GLU A 13 11.61 2.19 -8.14
C GLU A 13 11.90 1.07 -9.13
N GLY A 14 12.96 1.22 -9.93
CA GLY A 14 13.30 0.22 -10.91
C GLY A 14 12.27 0.09 -12.03
N GLY A 15 11.54 1.15 -12.33
CA GLY A 15 10.50 1.13 -13.34
C GLY A 15 9.10 0.96 -12.78
N HIS A 16 8.99 0.50 -11.55
CA HIS A 16 7.66 0.28 -10.94
C HIS A 16 6.91 1.57 -10.71
N GLN A 17 7.61 2.70 -10.64
CA GLN A 17 6.96 3.99 -10.47
C GLN A 17 6.11 4.36 -11.69
N ASN A 18 6.34 3.69 -12.81
CA ASN A 18 5.57 3.91 -14.03
C ASN A 18 4.51 2.85 -14.26
N GLU A 19 4.34 1.93 -13.34
CA GLU A 19 3.36 0.85 -13.45
C GLU A 19 2.17 1.11 -12.54
N PRO A 20 0.96 0.74 -12.98
CA PRO A 20 -0.22 0.95 -12.16
C PRO A 20 -0.34 -0.13 -11.08
N CYS A 21 0.65 -0.21 -10.19
CA CYS A 21 0.71 -1.29 -9.19
C CYS A 21 -0.47 -1.27 -8.24
N LEU A 22 -0.89 -0.08 -7.80
CA LEU A 22 -2.03 0.00 -6.88
C LEU A 22 -3.32 -0.43 -7.54
N TRP A 23 -3.50 -0.08 -8.81
CA TRP A 23 -4.68 -0.52 -9.54
C TRP A 23 -4.70 -2.04 -9.66
N LYS A 24 -3.56 -2.64 -9.99
CA LYS A 24 -3.47 -4.10 -10.10
C LYS A 24 -3.75 -4.76 -8.76
N MET A 25 -3.19 -4.21 -7.68
CA MET A 25 -3.44 -4.72 -6.35
C MET A 25 -4.93 -4.63 -6.00
N SER A 26 -5.57 -3.52 -6.34
CA SER A 26 -6.97 -3.34 -6.01
C SER A 26 -7.85 -4.31 -6.78
N ARG A 27 -7.44 -4.70 -7.96
CA ARG A 27 -8.19 -5.69 -8.73
C ARG A 27 -8.05 -7.09 -8.14
N ALA A 28 -6.87 -7.38 -7.59
CA ALA A 28 -6.64 -8.67 -6.96
C ALA A 28 -7.27 -8.76 -5.58
N PHE A 29 -7.39 -7.63 -4.89
CA PHE A 29 -7.95 -7.58 -3.54
C PHE A 29 -9.02 -6.50 -3.47
N PRO A 30 -10.18 -6.72 -4.13
CA PRO A 30 -11.18 -5.67 -4.25
C PRO A 30 -11.84 -5.26 -2.95
N ASP A 31 -11.72 -6.08 -1.91
CA ASP A 31 -12.32 -5.76 -0.62
C ASP A 31 -11.41 -4.92 0.28
N VAL A 32 -10.18 -4.64 -0.17
CA VAL A 32 -9.29 -3.77 0.58
C VAL A 32 -9.43 -2.37 0.03
N MET A 33 -9.84 -1.45 0.92
CA MET A 33 -9.85 -0.04 0.56
C MET A 33 -8.47 0.53 0.77
N PHE A 34 -8.07 1.43 -0.12
CA PHE A 34 -6.81 2.13 0.08
C PHE A 34 -7.03 3.61 -0.16
N ASP A 35 -6.31 4.41 0.59
CA ASP A 35 -6.44 5.86 0.54
C ASP A 35 -5.04 6.44 0.54
N ILE A 36 -4.72 7.17 -0.52
CA ILE A 36 -3.40 7.77 -0.65
C ILE A 36 -3.38 9.05 0.16
N ARG A 37 -2.53 9.07 1.19
CA ARG A 37 -2.44 10.21 2.09
C ARG A 37 -1.38 11.21 1.63
N GLN A 38 -0.30 10.71 1.05
CA GLN A 38 0.75 11.54 0.48
C GLN A 38 1.35 10.80 -0.69
N ALA A 39 1.79 11.53 -1.68
CA ALA A 39 2.43 10.90 -2.82
C ALA A 39 3.44 11.86 -3.43
N SER A 40 4.59 11.33 -3.79
CA SER A 40 5.61 12.07 -4.50
C SER A 40 6.18 11.13 -5.55
N VAL A 41 5.91 11.41 -6.81
CA VAL A 41 6.36 10.56 -7.91
C VAL A 41 7.29 11.37 -8.78
N GLN A 42 8.52 10.90 -8.88
CA GLN A 42 9.54 11.52 -9.71
C GLN A 42 9.96 10.54 -10.78
N LYS A 43 10.92 10.97 -11.59
CA LYS A 43 11.33 10.16 -12.72
C LYS A 43 11.85 8.79 -12.32
N ASP A 44 12.62 8.73 -11.25
CA ASP A 44 13.29 7.50 -10.87
C ASP A 44 12.68 6.80 -9.67
N ILE A 45 11.79 7.46 -8.94
CA ILE A 45 11.26 6.91 -7.71
C ILE A 45 9.89 7.50 -7.41
N GLY A 46 9.02 6.68 -6.86
CA GLY A 46 7.74 7.13 -6.33
C GLY A 46 7.63 6.70 -4.89
N ILE A 47 7.18 7.59 -4.04
CA ILE A 47 6.97 7.29 -2.62
C ILE A 47 5.57 7.72 -2.26
N MET A 48 4.83 6.83 -1.62
CA MET A 48 3.45 7.11 -1.21
C MET A 48 3.20 6.64 0.20
N ALA A 49 2.42 7.40 0.94
CA ALA A 49 1.87 6.96 2.21
C ALA A 49 0.43 6.55 1.94
N VAL A 50 0.10 5.30 2.21
CA VAL A 50 -1.21 4.74 1.88
C VAL A 50 -1.82 4.12 3.12
N LEU A 51 -3.09 4.39 3.33
CA LEU A 51 -3.87 3.82 4.42
C LEU A 51 -4.71 2.69 3.86
N PHE A 52 -4.53 1.49 4.38
CA PHE A 52 -5.28 0.31 3.95
C PHE A 52 -6.32 -0.02 4.99
N THR A 53 -7.54 -0.29 4.55
CA THR A 53 -8.64 -0.63 5.44
C THR A 53 -9.36 -1.86 4.91
N GLY A 54 -9.63 -2.81 5.79
CA GLY A 54 -10.32 -4.01 5.41
C GLY A 54 -10.04 -5.14 6.37
N ASP A 55 -10.38 -6.36 5.96
CA ASP A 55 -10.06 -7.54 6.74
C ASP A 55 -8.55 -7.71 6.79
N GLU A 56 -8.05 -8.04 7.96
CA GLU A 56 -6.60 -8.08 8.17
C GLU A 56 -5.90 -9.04 7.21
N LYS A 57 -6.48 -10.20 6.97
CA LYS A 57 -5.88 -11.17 6.06
C LYS A 57 -5.86 -10.66 4.63
N GLN A 58 -6.89 -9.93 4.24
CA GLN A 58 -6.94 -9.34 2.91
C GLN A 58 -5.89 -8.25 2.77
N ILE A 59 -5.72 -7.43 3.82
CA ILE A 59 -4.68 -6.40 3.79
C ILE A 59 -3.30 -7.05 3.67
N GLU A 60 -3.05 -8.11 4.45
CA GLU A 60 -1.77 -8.80 4.37
C GLU A 60 -1.52 -9.35 2.98
N GLY A 61 -2.55 -9.93 2.36
CA GLY A 61 -2.43 -10.43 1.00
C GLY A 61 -2.12 -9.33 0.00
N ALA A 62 -2.76 -8.19 0.17
CA ALA A 62 -2.53 -7.05 -0.72
C ALA A 62 -1.10 -6.54 -0.59
N LEU A 63 -0.60 -6.45 0.65
CA LEU A 63 0.78 -6.00 0.87
C LEU A 63 1.79 -7.00 0.32
N GLU A 64 1.53 -8.29 0.49
CA GLU A 64 2.40 -9.32 -0.09
C GLU A 64 2.40 -9.25 -1.60
N TYR A 65 1.24 -8.99 -2.20
CA TYR A 65 1.15 -8.83 -3.64
C TYR A 65 2.06 -7.70 -4.12
N LEU A 66 2.00 -6.56 -3.42
CA LEU A 66 2.85 -5.41 -3.79
C LEU A 66 4.32 -5.76 -3.65
N MET A 67 4.71 -6.44 -2.57
CA MET A 67 6.10 -6.84 -2.40
C MET A 67 6.55 -7.81 -3.48
N LYS A 68 5.66 -8.70 -3.88
CA LYS A 68 5.97 -9.70 -4.89
C LYS A 68 6.24 -9.07 -6.25
N VAL A 69 5.54 -7.99 -6.58
CA VAL A 69 5.77 -7.31 -7.85
C VAL A 69 6.88 -6.27 -7.76
N GLY A 70 7.54 -6.16 -6.63
CA GLY A 70 8.73 -5.31 -6.52
C GLY A 70 8.54 -4.00 -5.79
N VAL A 71 7.39 -3.76 -5.19
CA VAL A 71 7.16 -2.53 -4.42
C VAL A 71 7.69 -2.74 -3.01
N LYS A 72 8.46 -1.78 -2.51
CA LYS A 72 8.94 -1.83 -1.14
C LYS A 72 7.86 -1.33 -0.21
N VAL A 73 7.54 -2.10 0.82
CA VAL A 73 6.47 -1.79 1.76
C VAL A 73 7.07 -1.63 3.14
N ASP A 74 6.89 -0.45 3.74
CA ASP A 74 7.38 -0.15 5.07
C ASP A 74 6.22 0.28 5.96
N PRO A 75 5.85 -0.51 6.98
CA PRO A 75 4.77 -0.12 7.87
C PRO A 75 5.13 1.12 8.68
N VAL A 76 4.13 1.93 8.97
CA VAL A 76 4.32 3.09 9.82
C VAL A 76 4.08 2.64 11.25
N GLU A 77 5.15 2.49 12.00
CA GLU A 77 5.05 2.04 13.37
C GLU A 77 4.61 3.15 14.28
N GLY A 78 3.92 2.75 15.33
CA GLY A 78 3.47 3.70 16.34
C GLY A 78 2.30 4.52 15.88
N GLY A 79 2.32 4.97 14.66
CA GLY A 79 1.22 5.74 14.13
C GLY A 79 0.05 4.88 13.73
N SER A 80 0.29 3.61 13.57
CA SER A 80 -0.75 2.71 13.08
C SER A 80 -1.92 2.57 14.03
N ASN A 81 -1.67 2.73 15.30
CA ASN A 81 -2.74 2.61 16.29
C ASN A 81 -3.45 3.94 16.50
N VAL A 82 -2.99 4.96 15.89
CA VAL A 82 -3.65 6.24 15.98
C VAL A 82 -4.52 6.37 14.77
N ALA A 83 -5.76 6.50 14.99
CA ALA A 83 -6.72 6.55 13.91
C ALA A 83 -6.46 7.77 13.08
N GLY A 84 -5.71 8.09 12.63
CA GLY A 84 -5.62 9.31 11.92
C GLY A 84 -4.34 9.66 11.38
#